data_1b983777f8d04ca29a3851a984141eaf
#
_entry.id   1b983777f8d04ca29a3851a984141eaf
#
_cell.length_a   1.000
_cell.length_b   1.000
_cell.length_c   1.000
_cell.angle_alpha   90.00
_cell.angle_beta   90.00
_cell.angle_gamma   90.00
#
_symmetry.space_group_name_H-M   'P 1'
#
loop_
_entity.id
_entity.type
_entity.pdbx_description
1 polymer ?
#
loop_
_entity_poly.entity_id
_entity_poly.type
_entity_poly.pdbx_seq_one_letter_code
_entity_poly.pdbx_strand_id
1 'polypeptide(L)'
;MDVYESLSHTKWECKYHVVFIPKYRRKTLYGELRQHLREVFRNLAKQKECSIVEGHIMGDHVHMLISIPPKYAVSQVVGFIKGKSAIHLARVYGGKKRNFVGQHFWARGYFVSTVGRNEEVIREYIKNQEAQDKHIDQLNLWK
;
A
#
# COMPACT_ATOMS: atom_id res chain seq x y z
N MET A 1 -6.74 27.69 -1.20
CA MET A 1 -5.69 26.76 -1.63
C MET A 1 -6.26 25.74 -2.59
N ASP A 2 -5.56 25.50 -3.65
CA ASP A 2 -6.00 24.53 -4.62
C ASP A 2 -5.64 23.13 -4.14
N VAL A 3 -6.64 22.26 -4.01
CA VAL A 3 -6.46 20.88 -3.58
C VAL A 3 -6.35 19.91 -4.74
N TYR A 4 -6.42 20.44 -5.98
CA TYR A 4 -6.36 19.59 -7.16
C TYR A 4 -4.94 19.47 -7.66
N GLU A 5 -4.64 18.33 -8.24
CA GLU A 5 -3.39 18.09 -8.91
C GLU A 5 -3.47 18.58 -10.35
N SER A 6 -2.33 18.71 -10.98
CA SER A 6 -2.28 19.20 -12.34
C SER A 6 -1.41 18.31 -13.20
N LEU A 7 -1.90 17.99 -14.39
CA LEU A 7 -1.17 17.24 -15.38
C LEU A 7 -1.30 18.02 -16.69
N SER A 8 -0.21 18.69 -17.11
CA SER A 8 -0.25 19.59 -18.26
C SER A 8 -1.34 20.66 -18.04
N HIS A 9 -2.41 20.64 -18.84
CA HIS A 9 -3.51 21.59 -18.69
C HIS A 9 -4.73 20.99 -17.98
N THR A 10 -4.59 19.80 -17.45
CA THR A 10 -5.68 19.06 -16.82
C THR A 10 -5.53 19.12 -15.30
N LYS A 11 -6.61 19.49 -14.64
CA LYS A 11 -6.69 19.39 -13.18
C LYS A 11 -7.32 18.07 -12.82
N TRP A 12 -6.82 17.41 -11.76
CA TRP A 12 -7.33 16.12 -11.39
C TRP A 12 -7.24 15.89 -9.89
N GLU A 13 -8.08 15.01 -9.40
CA GLU A 13 -8.04 14.53 -8.02
C GLU A 13 -8.55 13.10 -8.03
N CYS A 14 -7.62 12.17 -8.13
CA CYS A 14 -7.92 10.74 -8.24
C CYS A 14 -7.21 10.01 -7.12
N LYS A 15 -7.91 9.78 -6.03
CA LYS A 15 -7.38 9.12 -4.85
C LYS A 15 -8.09 7.81 -4.60
N TYR A 16 -7.34 6.84 -4.15
CA TYR A 16 -7.84 5.49 -3.94
C TYR A 16 -7.34 4.95 -2.62
N HIS A 17 -8.23 4.24 -1.95
CA HIS A 17 -7.87 3.42 -0.81
C HIS A 17 -7.53 2.04 -1.34
N VAL A 18 -6.30 1.58 -1.10
CA VAL A 18 -5.80 0.30 -1.61
C VAL A 18 -5.35 -0.57 -0.44
N VAL A 19 -5.75 -1.82 -0.45
CA VAL A 19 -5.34 -2.80 0.56
C VAL A 19 -4.83 -4.05 -0.11
N PHE A 20 -3.69 -4.55 0.31
CA PHE A 20 -3.19 -5.84 -0.13
C PHE A 20 -2.43 -6.54 0.99
N ILE A 21 -2.26 -7.85 0.85
CA ILE A 21 -1.75 -8.69 1.93
C ILE A 21 -0.60 -9.56 1.45
N PRO A 22 0.28 -9.97 2.36
CA PRO A 22 1.27 -11.01 2.05
C PRO A 22 0.57 -12.32 1.71
N LYS A 23 1.23 -13.14 0.92
CA LYS A 23 0.69 -14.45 0.53
C LYS A 23 0.42 -15.28 1.78
N TYR A 24 -0.74 -15.91 1.81
CA TYR A 24 -1.23 -16.67 2.96
C TYR A 24 -1.47 -15.81 4.20
N ARG A 25 -1.53 -14.50 4.02
CA ARG A 25 -1.80 -13.55 5.09
C ARG A 25 -0.86 -13.73 6.29
N ARG A 26 0.40 -13.97 6.00
CA ARG A 26 1.40 -14.17 7.04
C ARG A 26 1.78 -12.87 7.71
N LYS A 27 1.97 -12.93 9.03
CA LYS A 27 2.41 -11.77 9.79
C LYS A 27 3.93 -11.62 9.64
N THR A 28 4.35 -11.02 8.56
CA THR A 28 5.76 -10.87 8.22
C THR A 28 6.22 -9.41 8.17
N LEU A 29 5.30 -8.46 8.30
CA LEU A 29 5.60 -7.05 8.08
C LEU A 29 5.92 -6.35 9.41
N TYR A 30 7.10 -6.60 9.95
CA TYR A 30 7.51 -6.05 11.24
C TYR A 30 8.85 -5.31 11.17
N GLY A 31 9.08 -4.45 12.15
CA GLY A 31 10.38 -3.86 12.45
C GLY A 31 11.03 -3.18 11.26
N GLU A 32 12.28 -3.57 10.98
CA GLU A 32 13.07 -3.00 9.89
C GLU A 32 12.42 -3.21 8.53
N LEU A 33 11.79 -4.37 8.33
CA LEU A 33 11.10 -4.66 7.08
C LEU A 33 9.99 -3.64 6.83
N ARG A 34 9.22 -3.32 7.85
CA ARG A 34 8.14 -2.34 7.74
C ARG A 34 8.67 -0.97 7.35
N GLN A 35 9.72 -0.51 8.01
CA GLN A 35 10.33 0.79 7.68
C GLN A 35 10.90 0.81 6.27
N HIS A 36 11.55 -0.28 5.91
CA HIS A 36 12.12 -0.42 4.58
C HIS A 36 11.05 -0.37 3.50
N LEU A 37 9.94 -1.07 3.72
CA LEU A 37 8.81 -1.05 2.79
C LEU A 37 8.20 0.33 2.62
N ARG A 38 8.13 1.12 3.66
CA ARG A 38 7.62 2.49 3.54
C ARG A 38 8.39 3.28 2.51
N GLU A 39 9.71 3.21 2.58
CA GLU A 39 10.57 3.91 1.64
C GLU A 39 10.42 3.35 0.24
N VAL A 40 10.39 2.03 0.13
CA VAL A 40 10.24 1.36 -1.16
C VAL A 40 8.93 1.76 -1.82
N PHE A 41 7.82 1.73 -1.10
CA PHE A 41 6.52 2.10 -1.64
C PHE A 41 6.49 3.55 -2.09
N ARG A 42 7.05 4.47 -1.31
CA ARG A 42 7.09 5.88 -1.69
C ARG A 42 7.91 6.10 -2.94
N ASN A 43 9.05 5.46 -3.04
CA ASN A 43 9.91 5.58 -4.20
C ASN A 43 9.25 5.00 -5.45
N LEU A 44 8.59 3.85 -5.30
CA LEU A 44 7.91 3.22 -6.43
C LEU A 44 6.71 4.06 -6.90
N ALA A 45 5.94 4.59 -5.96
CA ALA A 45 4.83 5.48 -6.30
C ALA A 45 5.34 6.69 -7.07
N LYS A 46 6.41 7.29 -6.60
CA LYS A 46 7.02 8.45 -7.23
C LYS A 46 7.45 8.18 -8.67
N GLN A 47 7.95 6.98 -8.94
CA GLN A 47 8.35 6.60 -10.29
C GLN A 47 7.16 6.57 -11.26
N LYS A 48 5.96 6.42 -10.74
CA LYS A 48 4.71 6.47 -11.53
C LYS A 48 3.98 7.79 -11.34
N GLU A 49 4.66 8.81 -10.88
CA GLU A 49 4.07 10.13 -10.64
C GLU A 49 2.88 10.10 -9.69
N CYS A 50 2.85 9.10 -8.84
CA CYS A 50 1.85 8.94 -7.80
C CYS A 50 2.40 9.43 -6.47
N SER A 51 1.51 9.74 -5.53
CA SER A 51 1.93 10.06 -4.17
C SER A 51 1.09 9.29 -3.17
N ILE A 52 1.75 8.74 -2.16
CA ILE A 52 1.07 8.08 -1.06
C ILE A 52 0.74 9.16 -0.04
N VAL A 53 -0.55 9.49 0.06
CA VAL A 53 -1.03 10.52 0.95
C VAL A 53 -0.98 10.05 2.39
N GLU A 54 -1.36 8.80 2.60
CA GLU A 54 -1.30 8.16 3.90
C GLU A 54 -1.15 6.66 3.70
N GLY A 55 -0.38 6.01 4.57
CA GLY A 55 -0.19 4.58 4.46
C GLY A 55 0.06 3.96 5.83
N HIS A 56 -0.39 2.74 5.99
CA HIS A 56 -0.21 1.96 7.20
C HIS A 56 0.21 0.55 6.82
N ILE A 57 1.29 0.10 7.41
CA ILE A 57 1.79 -1.26 7.21
C ILE A 57 1.59 -2.01 8.51
N MET A 58 0.61 -2.90 8.48
CA MET A 58 0.33 -3.78 9.61
C MET A 58 1.12 -5.08 9.46
N GLY A 59 1.08 -5.94 10.48
CA GLY A 59 1.84 -7.19 10.42
C GLY A 59 1.45 -8.08 9.25
N ASP A 60 0.18 -8.07 8.84
CA ASP A 60 -0.36 -8.97 7.83
C ASP A 60 -1.06 -8.27 6.66
N HIS A 61 -0.96 -6.96 6.56
CA HIS A 61 -1.57 -6.24 5.43
C HIS A 61 -1.03 -4.83 5.30
N VAL A 62 -1.27 -4.25 4.13
CA VAL A 62 -0.91 -2.88 3.81
C VAL A 62 -2.17 -2.12 3.46
N HIS A 63 -2.36 -0.96 4.05
CA HIS A 63 -3.38 0.02 3.66
C HIS A 63 -2.67 1.25 3.13
N MET A 64 -3.13 1.79 2.03
CA MET A 64 -2.62 3.08 1.58
C MET A 64 -3.70 3.90 0.93
N LEU A 65 -3.59 5.20 1.10
CA LEU A 65 -4.36 6.19 0.37
C LEU A 65 -3.39 6.79 -0.64
N ILE A 66 -3.65 6.55 -1.92
CA ILE A 66 -2.72 6.90 -2.98
C ILE A 66 -3.39 7.77 -4.04
N SER A 67 -2.69 8.83 -4.43
CA SER A 67 -3.10 9.72 -5.50
C SER A 67 -2.46 9.24 -6.79
N ILE A 68 -3.27 8.94 -7.79
CA ILE A 68 -2.80 8.38 -9.07
C ILE A 68 -3.25 9.28 -10.19
N PRO A 69 -2.32 9.78 -11.04
CA PRO A 69 -2.71 10.61 -12.17
C PRO A 69 -3.58 9.83 -13.16
N PRO A 70 -4.53 10.50 -13.82
CA PRO A 70 -5.49 9.81 -14.70
C PRO A 70 -4.87 9.14 -15.91
N LYS A 71 -3.62 9.42 -16.23
CA LYS A 71 -2.94 8.74 -17.33
C LYS A 71 -2.57 7.30 -17.04
N TYR A 72 -2.64 6.87 -15.77
CA TYR A 72 -2.34 5.50 -15.38
C TYR A 72 -3.59 4.80 -14.86
N ALA A 73 -3.76 3.55 -15.22
CA ALA A 73 -4.79 2.72 -14.59
C ALA A 73 -4.34 2.33 -13.17
N VAL A 74 -5.29 2.19 -12.28
CA VAL A 74 -5.00 1.74 -10.91
C VAL A 74 -4.25 0.41 -10.93
N SER A 75 -4.69 -0.51 -11.78
CA SER A 75 -4.05 -1.83 -11.90
C SER A 75 -2.59 -1.75 -12.32
N GLN A 76 -2.24 -0.79 -13.18
CA GLN A 76 -0.85 -0.59 -13.57
C GLN A 76 0.00 -0.15 -12.38
N VAL A 77 -0.51 0.79 -11.61
CA VAL A 77 0.23 1.35 -10.48
C VAL A 77 0.36 0.32 -9.35
N VAL A 78 -0.74 -0.30 -8.96
CA VAL A 78 -0.73 -1.30 -7.88
C VAL A 78 0.09 -2.51 -8.29
N GLY A 79 -0.04 -2.97 -9.53
CA GLY A 79 0.78 -4.06 -10.06
C GLY A 79 2.26 -3.74 -10.02
N PHE A 80 2.62 -2.52 -10.40
CA PHE A 80 4.01 -2.05 -10.35
C PHE A 80 4.54 -2.05 -8.91
N ILE A 81 3.79 -1.48 -7.98
CA ILE A 81 4.19 -1.41 -6.58
C ILE A 81 4.34 -2.81 -5.98
N LYS A 82 3.36 -3.68 -6.19
CA LYS A 82 3.42 -5.05 -5.68
C LYS A 82 4.56 -5.84 -6.29
N GLY A 83 4.70 -5.77 -7.60
CA GLY A 83 5.72 -6.54 -8.31
C GLY A 83 7.14 -6.10 -7.96
N LYS A 84 7.39 -4.81 -8.01
CA LYS A 84 8.73 -4.28 -7.72
C LYS A 84 9.10 -4.42 -6.24
N SER A 85 8.14 -4.22 -5.34
CA SER A 85 8.42 -4.40 -3.91
C SER A 85 8.72 -5.86 -3.58
N ALA A 86 8.03 -6.80 -4.22
CA ALA A 86 8.31 -8.22 -4.04
C ALA A 86 9.72 -8.57 -4.49
N ILE A 87 10.13 -8.06 -5.65
CA ILE A 87 11.50 -8.28 -6.16
C ILE A 87 12.52 -7.69 -5.19
N HIS A 88 12.25 -6.48 -4.70
CA HIS A 88 13.14 -5.82 -3.74
C HIS A 88 13.29 -6.63 -2.46
N LEU A 89 12.18 -7.11 -1.91
CA LEU A 89 12.18 -7.93 -0.70
C LEU A 89 12.94 -9.23 -0.91
N ALA A 90 12.75 -9.87 -2.06
CA ALA A 90 13.50 -11.09 -2.39
C ALA A 90 14.99 -10.84 -2.43
N ARG A 91 15.40 -9.70 -2.98
CA ARG A 91 16.81 -9.34 -3.10
C ARG A 91 17.45 -9.07 -1.74
N VAL A 92 16.73 -8.39 -0.86
CA VAL A 92 17.27 -7.97 0.45
C VAL A 92 17.14 -9.08 1.50
N TYR A 93 16.03 -9.80 1.49
CA TYR A 93 15.69 -10.77 2.54
C TYR A 93 15.56 -12.21 2.06
N GLY A 94 15.60 -12.45 0.75
CA GLY A 94 15.24 -13.73 0.14
C GLY A 94 16.08 -14.92 0.58
N GLY A 95 17.34 -14.69 0.90
CA GLY A 95 18.22 -15.75 1.37
C GLY A 95 17.94 -16.19 2.80
N LYS A 96 17.06 -15.52 3.51
CA LYS A 96 16.82 -15.73 4.93
C LYS A 96 15.53 -16.46 5.24
N LYS A 97 14.49 -16.30 4.42
CA LYS A 97 13.17 -16.88 4.65
C LYS A 97 12.48 -17.22 3.34
N ARG A 98 11.69 -18.28 3.35
CA ARG A 98 10.93 -18.73 2.18
C ARG A 98 9.92 -17.70 1.67
N ASN A 99 9.40 -16.86 2.56
CA ASN A 99 8.36 -15.89 2.21
C ASN A 99 8.86 -14.80 1.28
N PHE A 100 10.16 -14.64 1.14
CA PHE A 100 10.74 -13.56 0.36
C PHE A 100 11.29 -14.05 -0.96
N VAL A 101 10.51 -14.87 -1.66
CA VAL A 101 10.93 -15.43 -2.94
C VAL A 101 10.21 -14.69 -4.06
N GLY A 102 10.90 -13.73 -4.68
CA GLY A 102 10.48 -13.07 -5.90
C GLY A 102 9.06 -12.53 -5.87
N GLN A 103 8.29 -12.88 -6.91
CA GLN A 103 6.95 -12.37 -7.12
C GLN A 103 5.89 -12.98 -6.20
N HIS A 104 6.29 -13.91 -5.35
CA HIS A 104 5.33 -14.66 -4.55
C HIS A 104 5.12 -14.09 -3.15
N PHE A 105 5.68 -12.93 -2.86
CA PHE A 105 5.53 -12.34 -1.53
C PHE A 105 4.11 -11.89 -1.24
N TRP A 106 3.48 -11.20 -2.19
CA TRP A 106 2.12 -10.69 -2.03
C TRP A 106 1.08 -11.68 -2.54
N ALA A 107 -0.06 -11.74 -1.87
CA ALA A 107 -1.20 -12.49 -2.39
C ALA A 107 -1.70 -11.84 -3.67
N ARG A 108 -2.38 -12.60 -4.51
CA ARG A 108 -2.97 -12.07 -5.73
C ARG A 108 -4.08 -11.10 -5.39
N GLY A 109 -4.24 -10.11 -6.24
CA GLY A 109 -5.31 -9.15 -6.11
C GLY A 109 -5.06 -8.11 -5.04
N TYR A 110 -6.03 -7.27 -4.86
CA TYR A 110 -6.02 -6.18 -3.89
C TYR A 110 -7.45 -5.64 -3.79
N PHE A 111 -7.74 -4.99 -2.68
CA PHE A 111 -8.98 -4.24 -2.54
C PHE A 111 -8.70 -2.80 -2.97
N VAL A 112 -9.62 -2.19 -3.70
CA VAL A 112 -9.51 -0.78 -4.05
C VAL A 112 -10.89 -0.13 -4.01
N SER A 113 -10.94 1.08 -3.48
CA SER A 113 -12.12 1.91 -3.56
C SER A 113 -11.70 3.33 -3.89
N THR A 114 -12.58 4.05 -4.57
CA THR A 114 -12.36 5.47 -4.82
C THR A 114 -12.57 6.24 -3.53
N VAL A 115 -11.85 7.34 -3.42
CA VAL A 115 -11.94 8.22 -2.27
C VAL A 115 -12.50 9.55 -2.74
N GLY A 116 -13.53 10.03 -2.05
CA GLY A 116 -14.10 11.32 -2.32
C GLY A 116 -13.18 12.45 -1.87
N ARG A 117 -13.68 13.69 -1.96
CA ARG A 117 -12.87 14.86 -1.67
C ARG A 117 -12.58 15.06 -0.19
N ASN A 118 -13.32 14.41 0.69
CA ASN A 118 -13.15 14.58 2.12
C ASN A 118 -12.04 13.66 2.65
N GLU A 119 -10.80 14.08 2.46
CA GLU A 119 -9.64 13.30 2.87
C GLU A 119 -9.57 13.07 4.37
N GLU A 120 -10.01 14.04 5.16
CA GLU A 120 -9.93 13.88 6.61
C GLU A 120 -10.76 12.71 7.11
N VAL A 121 -11.96 12.54 6.57
CA VAL A 121 -12.83 11.42 6.92
C VAL A 121 -12.18 10.10 6.55
N ILE A 122 -11.53 10.07 5.38
CA ILE A 122 -10.87 8.84 4.92
C ILE A 122 -9.65 8.51 5.77
N ARG A 123 -8.87 9.52 6.12
CA ARG A 123 -7.72 9.33 7.01
C ARG A 123 -8.15 8.79 8.37
N GLU A 124 -9.24 9.33 8.90
CA GLU A 124 -9.82 8.83 10.14
C GLU A 124 -10.26 7.38 10.00
N TYR A 125 -10.90 7.06 8.88
CA TYR A 125 -11.32 5.69 8.61
C TYR A 125 -10.13 4.73 8.60
N ILE A 126 -9.04 5.10 7.91
CA ILE A 126 -7.85 4.25 7.83
C ILE A 126 -7.26 4.03 9.23
N LYS A 127 -7.15 5.09 10.02
CA LYS A 127 -6.65 4.99 11.39
C LYS A 127 -7.50 4.10 12.27
N ASN A 128 -8.82 4.21 12.10
CA ASN A 128 -9.76 3.36 12.85
C ASN A 128 -9.64 1.90 12.45
N GLN A 129 -9.45 1.63 11.16
CA GLN A 129 -9.21 0.26 10.68
C GLN A 129 -7.95 -0.31 11.28
N GLU A 130 -6.88 0.49 11.32
CA GLU A 130 -5.64 0.07 11.94
C GLU A 130 -5.85 -0.31 13.41
N ALA A 131 -6.56 0.53 14.17
CA ALA A 131 -6.84 0.26 15.57
C ALA A 131 -7.66 -1.01 15.75
N GLN A 132 -8.66 -1.22 14.91
CA GLN A 132 -9.48 -2.42 14.96
C GLN A 132 -8.67 -3.67 14.64
N ASP A 133 -7.81 -3.58 13.64
CA ASP A 133 -6.97 -4.72 13.26
C ASP A 133 -6.00 -5.08 14.39
N LYS A 134 -5.42 -4.09 15.03
CA LYS A 134 -4.56 -4.32 16.20
C LYS A 134 -5.32 -5.00 17.33
N HIS A 135 -6.54 -4.55 17.57
CA HIS A 135 -7.38 -5.14 18.60
C HIS A 135 -7.70 -6.60 18.29
N ILE A 136 -8.07 -6.87 17.04
CA ILE A 136 -8.37 -8.24 16.59
C ILE A 136 -7.13 -9.12 16.72
N ASP A 137 -5.97 -8.60 16.34
CA ASP A 137 -4.71 -9.33 16.49
C ASP A 137 -4.43 -9.69 17.96
N GLN A 138 -4.68 -8.75 18.85
CA GLN A 138 -4.50 -8.99 20.29
C GLN A 138 -5.44 -10.07 20.81
N LEU A 139 -6.61 -10.19 20.22
CA LEU A 139 -7.58 -11.20 20.59
C LEU A 139 -7.34 -12.56 19.91
N ASN A 140 -6.29 -12.66 19.09
CA ASN A 140 -5.95 -13.89 18.35
C ASN A 140 -7.07 -14.38 17.43
N LEU A 141 -7.84 -13.46 16.88
CA LEU A 141 -8.93 -13.79 15.95
C LEU A 141 -8.45 -14.00 14.52
N TRP A 142 -7.20 -13.61 14.23
CA TRP A 142 -6.59 -13.71 12.90
C TRP A 142 -5.51 -14.77 12.94
N LYS A 143 -5.84 -15.96 12.53
CA LYS A 143 -4.87 -17.05 12.49
C LYS A 143 -4.80 -17.70 11.13
#